data_f42078243e011e60a86df7558f797335
#
_entry.id   f42078243e011e60a86df7558f797335
#
_cell.length_a   1.000
_cell.length_b   1.000
_cell.length_c   1.000
_cell.angle_alpha   90.00
_cell.angle_beta   90.00
_cell.angle_gamma   90.00
#
_symmetry.space_group_name_H-M   'P 1'
#
loop_
_entity.id
_entity.type
_entity.pdbx_description
1 polymer ?
#
loop_
_entity_poly.entity_id
_entity_poly.type
_entity_poly.pdbx_seq_one_letter_code
_entity_poly.pdbx_strand_id
1 'polypeptide(L)'
;MDLTKISPERLEVLQRIQEYEKAGRFDEDVENDPEAPELLPDQVDYLCKKFKSKLSRRIANFIGDRYFLKLIKKDILVIDGVTGKEHLSALKNGAIVTCNHFSAFDNYIVFHCIRKALPRKYLYKIIREGNYTNFPGLYGFLFRHCNTLPLSRNRRTMINFMSAVNTLLKRGESILIYPEQGMWWNYKKPRPFKIGGFKMAYRAGVPVLPTFITMTDDTRLDSDGYPIQRHTLHIMPPIYPDTTLGEKAGAEKMMNEAYALCKAKYEEVYEIPLVYAEEEQPITEGTKEE
;
A
#
# COMPACT_ATOMS: atom_id res chain seq x y z
N MET A 1 8.30 -22.82 -11.84
CA MET A 1 6.93 -22.35 -12.02
C MET A 1 6.50 -22.68 -13.45
N ASP A 2 5.34 -23.30 -13.64
CA ASP A 2 4.82 -23.68 -14.96
C ASP A 2 3.99 -22.49 -15.51
N LEU A 3 4.60 -21.66 -16.34
CA LEU A 3 3.97 -20.46 -16.91
C LEU A 3 2.77 -20.76 -17.81
N THR A 4 2.64 -22.00 -18.30
CA THR A 4 1.51 -22.39 -19.20
C THR A 4 0.16 -22.44 -18.47
N LYS A 5 0.18 -22.45 -17.14
CA LYS A 5 -1.04 -22.48 -16.30
C LYS A 5 -1.53 -21.10 -15.86
N ILE A 6 -0.70 -20.06 -16.07
CA ILE A 6 -1.03 -18.70 -15.67
C ILE A 6 -1.94 -18.07 -16.74
N SER A 7 -2.94 -17.30 -16.30
CA SER A 7 -3.82 -16.59 -17.22
C SER A 7 -3.03 -15.61 -18.10
N PRO A 8 -3.39 -15.42 -19.39
CA PRO A 8 -2.67 -14.53 -20.29
C PRO A 8 -2.55 -13.10 -19.76
N GLU A 9 -3.61 -12.59 -19.11
CA GLU A 9 -3.63 -11.26 -18.51
C GLU A 9 -2.58 -11.11 -17.41
N ARG A 10 -2.42 -12.13 -16.55
CA ARG A 10 -1.40 -12.11 -15.50
C ARG A 10 0.02 -12.29 -16.04
N LEU A 11 0.19 -13.02 -17.14
CA LEU A 11 1.48 -13.11 -17.82
C LEU A 11 1.92 -11.75 -18.36
N GLU A 12 1.02 -10.99 -18.97
CA GLU A 12 1.33 -9.63 -19.44
C GLU A 12 1.75 -8.70 -18.29
N VAL A 13 1.06 -8.79 -17.14
CA VAL A 13 1.43 -8.01 -15.95
C VAL A 13 2.83 -8.38 -15.46
N LEU A 14 3.14 -9.68 -15.37
CA LEU A 14 4.47 -10.15 -14.95
C LEU A 14 5.57 -9.71 -15.91
N GLN A 15 5.33 -9.75 -17.22
CA GLN A 15 6.28 -9.26 -18.23
C GLN A 15 6.52 -7.76 -18.07
N ARG A 16 5.45 -6.97 -17.89
CA ARG A 16 5.54 -5.53 -17.68
C ARG A 16 6.29 -5.18 -16.40
N ILE A 17 6.11 -5.96 -15.33
CA ILE A 17 6.89 -5.82 -14.09
C ILE A 17 8.38 -5.99 -14.38
N GLN A 18 8.77 -7.03 -15.11
CA GLN A 18 10.16 -7.27 -15.46
C GLN A 18 10.76 -6.16 -16.32
N GLU A 19 10.03 -5.69 -17.32
CA GLU A 19 10.44 -4.58 -18.19
C GLU A 19 10.63 -3.29 -17.40
N TYR A 20 9.68 -2.96 -16.50
CA TYR A 20 9.74 -1.73 -15.71
C TYR A 20 10.82 -1.78 -14.64
N GLU A 21 11.07 -2.96 -14.05
CA GLU A 21 12.19 -3.14 -13.11
C GLU A 21 13.52 -2.90 -13.83
N LYS A 22 13.75 -3.53 -15.00
CA LYS A 22 14.96 -3.34 -15.80
C LYS A 22 15.18 -1.88 -16.21
N ALA A 23 14.11 -1.20 -16.58
CA ALA A 23 14.15 0.21 -16.99
C ALA A 23 14.16 1.20 -15.82
N GLY A 24 14.14 0.73 -14.56
CA GLY A 24 14.07 1.60 -13.37
C GLY A 24 12.75 2.39 -13.24
N ARG A 25 11.67 1.98 -13.91
CA ARG A 25 10.38 2.65 -14.00
C ARG A 25 9.44 2.26 -12.85
N PHE A 26 9.92 2.34 -11.61
CA PHE A 26 9.26 1.82 -10.41
C PHE A 26 7.96 2.52 -10.02
N ASP A 27 7.68 3.70 -10.52
CA ASP A 27 6.49 4.49 -10.21
C ASP A 27 5.38 4.38 -11.26
N GLU A 28 5.59 3.56 -12.29
CA GLU A 28 4.60 3.31 -13.32
C GLU A 28 3.67 2.15 -12.97
N ASP A 29 2.45 2.22 -13.51
CA ASP A 29 1.45 1.18 -13.31
C ASP A 29 1.65 0.00 -14.25
N VAL A 30 1.63 -1.19 -13.67
CA VAL A 30 1.71 -2.45 -14.44
C VAL A 30 0.33 -2.99 -14.83
N GLU A 31 -0.72 -2.52 -14.16
CA GLU A 31 -2.12 -2.86 -14.49
C GLU A 31 -2.68 -1.84 -15.48
N ASN A 32 -3.66 -2.26 -16.28
CA ASN A 32 -4.36 -1.38 -17.23
C ASN A 32 -5.56 -0.74 -16.52
N ASP A 33 -5.35 0.39 -15.86
CA ASP A 33 -6.43 1.13 -15.22
C ASP A 33 -7.15 2.03 -16.23
N PRO A 34 -8.48 2.00 -16.31
CA PRO A 34 -9.23 2.92 -17.16
C PRO A 34 -9.11 4.36 -16.66
N GLU A 35 -9.23 5.31 -17.57
CA GLU A 35 -9.24 6.74 -17.21
C GLU A 35 -10.37 7.03 -16.20
N ALA A 36 -10.02 7.76 -15.14
CA ALA A 36 -10.93 8.06 -14.05
C ALA A 36 -11.62 9.40 -14.25
N PRO A 37 -12.95 9.49 -14.03
CA PRO A 37 -13.64 10.77 -13.89
C PRO A 37 -13.04 11.59 -12.76
N GLU A 38 -12.95 12.90 -12.93
CA GLU A 38 -12.46 13.80 -11.89
C GLU A 38 -13.38 13.78 -10.67
N LEU A 39 -12.80 13.58 -9.47
CA LEU A 39 -13.55 13.57 -8.21
C LEU A 39 -13.74 14.98 -7.68
N LEU A 40 -14.98 15.47 -7.69
CA LEU A 40 -15.34 16.81 -7.26
C LEU A 40 -15.48 16.93 -5.72
N PRO A 41 -15.35 18.14 -5.14
CA PRO A 41 -15.34 18.37 -3.70
C PRO A 41 -16.61 17.95 -2.94
N ASP A 42 -17.76 17.98 -3.60
CA ASP A 42 -19.09 17.65 -3.03
C ASP A 42 -19.38 16.14 -3.06
N GLN A 43 -18.61 15.37 -3.81
CA GLN A 43 -18.79 13.94 -4.00
C GLN A 43 -18.18 13.10 -2.88
N VAL A 44 -17.33 13.68 -2.02
CA VAL A 44 -16.63 12.95 -0.96
C VAL A 44 -16.79 13.59 0.41
N ASP A 45 -17.16 12.79 1.42
CA ASP A 45 -17.21 13.19 2.83
C ASP A 45 -16.06 12.50 3.60
N TYR A 46 -14.85 13.01 3.45
CA TYR A 46 -13.62 12.45 4.05
C TYR A 46 -13.72 12.19 5.55
N LEU A 47 -14.41 13.04 6.27
CA LEU A 47 -14.54 12.94 7.75
C LEU A 47 -15.81 12.22 8.18
N CYS A 48 -16.63 11.71 7.26
CA CYS A 48 -17.92 11.07 7.52
C CYS A 48 -18.81 11.90 8.46
N LYS A 49 -18.98 13.18 8.17
CA LYS A 49 -19.80 14.09 8.98
C LYS A 49 -21.28 13.81 8.81
N LYS A 50 -21.71 13.47 7.60
CA LYS A 50 -23.13 13.21 7.26
C LYS A 50 -23.60 11.89 7.88
N PHE A 51 -24.84 11.83 8.31
CA PHE A 51 -25.44 10.60 8.89
C PHE A 51 -25.38 9.42 7.90
N LYS A 52 -25.72 9.66 6.64
CA LYS A 52 -25.62 8.64 5.57
C LYS A 52 -24.21 8.09 5.44
N SER A 53 -23.17 8.96 5.44
CA SER A 53 -21.78 8.54 5.36
C SER A 53 -21.37 7.66 6.56
N LYS A 54 -21.82 8.01 7.77
CA LYS A 54 -21.57 7.21 8.98
C LYS A 54 -22.20 5.83 8.89
N LEU A 55 -23.46 5.76 8.43
CA LEU A 55 -24.17 4.49 8.27
C LEU A 55 -23.55 3.63 7.19
N SER A 56 -23.31 4.20 5.99
CA SER A 56 -22.65 3.49 4.88
C SER A 56 -21.28 2.96 5.26
N ARG A 57 -20.48 3.73 6.02
CA ARG A 57 -19.18 3.29 6.53
C ARG A 57 -19.31 2.08 7.46
N ARG A 58 -20.28 2.08 8.38
CA ARG A 58 -20.50 0.92 9.27
C ARG A 58 -20.88 -0.34 8.50
N ILE A 59 -21.80 -0.20 7.54
CA ILE A 59 -22.26 -1.29 6.67
C ILE A 59 -21.09 -1.79 5.81
N ALA A 60 -20.35 -0.90 5.14
CA ALA A 60 -19.24 -1.27 4.28
C ALA A 60 -18.14 -2.01 5.05
N ASN A 61 -17.73 -1.50 6.23
CA ASN A 61 -16.74 -2.19 7.05
C ASN A 61 -17.21 -3.56 7.52
N PHE A 62 -18.49 -3.71 7.88
CA PHE A 62 -19.07 -5.00 8.26
C PHE A 62 -19.05 -5.99 7.08
N ILE A 63 -19.51 -5.57 5.90
CA ILE A 63 -19.53 -6.41 4.70
C ILE A 63 -18.09 -6.77 4.29
N GLY A 64 -17.19 -5.78 4.24
CA GLY A 64 -15.79 -6.00 3.88
C GLY A 64 -15.09 -6.97 4.83
N ASP A 65 -15.24 -6.79 6.15
CA ASP A 65 -14.65 -7.70 7.13
C ASP A 65 -15.18 -9.13 6.97
N ARG A 66 -16.49 -9.31 6.76
CA ARG A 66 -17.10 -10.64 6.51
C ARG A 66 -16.59 -11.27 5.21
N TYR A 67 -16.44 -10.48 4.17
CA TYR A 67 -15.91 -10.95 2.89
C TYR A 67 -14.49 -11.49 3.05
N PHE A 68 -13.57 -10.70 3.63
CA PHE A 68 -12.19 -11.10 3.80
C PHE A 68 -12.00 -12.24 4.81
N LEU A 69 -12.76 -12.26 5.91
CA LEU A 69 -12.77 -13.40 6.84
C LEU A 69 -13.21 -14.70 6.14
N LYS A 70 -14.13 -14.64 5.17
CA LYS A 70 -14.52 -15.79 4.36
C LYS A 70 -13.37 -16.24 3.45
N LEU A 71 -12.59 -15.29 2.88
CA LEU A 71 -11.40 -15.64 2.07
C LEU A 71 -10.33 -16.32 2.94
N ILE A 72 -10.08 -15.80 4.14
CA ILE A 72 -9.15 -16.43 5.10
C ILE A 72 -9.63 -17.84 5.46
N LYS A 73 -10.92 -17.99 5.80
CA LYS A 73 -11.47 -19.31 6.17
C LYS A 73 -11.41 -20.34 5.03
N LYS A 74 -11.37 -19.87 3.78
CA LYS A 74 -11.26 -20.72 2.58
C LYS A 74 -9.81 -20.91 2.12
N ASP A 75 -8.83 -20.42 2.88
CA ASP A 75 -7.42 -20.44 2.51
C ASP A 75 -7.12 -19.81 1.12
N ILE A 76 -7.95 -18.84 0.70
CA ILE A 76 -7.70 -18.01 -0.49
C ILE A 76 -6.80 -16.84 -0.12
N LEU A 77 -7.00 -16.25 1.06
CA LEU A 77 -6.11 -15.27 1.65
C LEU A 77 -5.42 -15.89 2.86
N VAL A 78 -4.15 -16.22 2.72
CA VAL A 78 -3.39 -16.91 3.77
C VAL A 78 -2.51 -15.90 4.51
N ILE A 79 -2.70 -15.80 5.82
CA ILE A 79 -1.90 -14.95 6.71
C ILE A 79 -1.23 -15.87 7.73
N ASP A 80 0.08 -16.10 7.56
CA ASP A 80 0.85 -17.03 8.39
C ASP A 80 1.25 -16.42 9.72
N GLY A 81 1.56 -15.13 9.75
CA GLY A 81 2.05 -14.54 10.98
C GLY A 81 2.17 -13.02 10.98
N VAL A 82 2.53 -12.53 12.15
CA VAL A 82 2.82 -11.12 12.40
C VAL A 82 4.02 -11.04 13.34
N THR A 83 5.05 -10.30 12.95
CA THR A 83 6.21 -10.00 13.78
C THR A 83 6.24 -8.53 14.19
N GLY A 84 7.01 -8.16 15.22
CA GLY A 84 7.16 -6.76 15.65
C GLY A 84 5.92 -6.16 16.31
N LYS A 85 5.08 -7.00 16.96
CA LYS A 85 3.84 -6.53 17.63
C LYS A 85 4.11 -5.55 18.77
N GLU A 86 5.29 -5.53 19.34
CA GLU A 86 5.76 -4.60 20.36
C GLU A 86 5.72 -3.15 19.88
N HIS A 87 5.86 -2.92 18.57
CA HIS A 87 5.82 -1.58 17.95
C HIS A 87 4.41 -1.01 17.78
N LEU A 88 3.37 -1.82 17.99
CA LEU A 88 1.96 -1.40 17.83
C LEU A 88 1.54 -0.29 18.80
N SER A 89 2.29 -0.06 19.86
CA SER A 89 2.05 1.05 20.79
C SER A 89 2.09 2.43 20.11
N ALA A 90 2.81 2.56 18.99
CA ALA A 90 2.86 3.78 18.18
C ALA A 90 1.51 4.21 17.59
N LEU A 91 0.55 3.27 17.47
CA LEU A 91 -0.79 3.55 16.95
C LEU A 91 -1.72 4.28 17.93
N LYS A 92 -1.36 4.37 19.22
CA LYS A 92 -2.25 4.93 20.27
C LYS A 92 -2.70 6.37 19.99
N ASN A 93 -1.83 7.18 19.40
CA ASN A 93 -2.08 8.61 19.16
C ASN A 93 -2.12 8.95 17.65
N GLY A 94 -2.39 7.95 16.82
CA GLY A 94 -2.37 8.08 15.37
C GLY A 94 -0.99 7.91 14.78
N ALA A 95 -0.95 7.36 13.57
CA ALA A 95 0.27 7.14 12.81
C ALA A 95 -0.01 7.09 11.30
N ILE A 96 1.00 7.37 10.51
CA ILE A 96 1.05 6.92 9.13
C ILE A 96 1.62 5.49 9.13
N VAL A 97 0.84 4.53 8.67
CA VAL A 97 1.30 3.15 8.47
C VAL A 97 1.71 3.00 7.01
N THR A 98 2.94 2.55 6.76
CA THR A 98 3.40 2.29 5.38
C THR A 98 3.44 0.79 5.11
N CYS A 99 3.18 0.38 3.87
CA CYS A 99 3.28 -1.02 3.45
C CYS A 99 3.71 -1.08 1.97
N ASN A 100 4.33 -2.18 1.55
CA ASN A 100 4.52 -2.51 0.14
C ASN A 100 3.16 -2.81 -0.52
N HIS A 101 3.06 -2.57 -1.84
CA HIS A 101 1.78 -2.67 -2.57
C HIS A 101 1.88 -3.70 -3.70
N PHE A 102 1.36 -4.90 -3.43
CA PHE A 102 1.49 -6.05 -4.33
C PHE A 102 0.15 -6.75 -4.64
N SER A 103 -0.93 -6.41 -3.93
CA SER A 103 -2.22 -7.05 -4.08
C SER A 103 -3.37 -6.14 -3.65
N ALA A 104 -4.56 -6.34 -4.23
CA ALA A 104 -5.79 -5.71 -3.75
C ALA A 104 -6.15 -6.10 -2.30
N PHE A 105 -5.52 -7.16 -1.75
CA PHE A 105 -5.79 -7.71 -0.42
C PHE A 105 -4.83 -7.20 0.66
N ASP A 106 -3.70 -6.62 0.31
CA ASP A 106 -2.66 -6.19 1.25
C ASP A 106 -3.18 -5.22 2.32
N ASN A 107 -4.07 -4.31 1.96
CA ASN A 107 -4.69 -3.38 2.91
C ASN A 107 -5.49 -4.11 4.00
N TYR A 108 -6.12 -5.24 3.67
CA TYR A 108 -6.86 -6.03 4.64
C TYR A 108 -5.92 -6.87 5.50
N ILE A 109 -4.82 -7.38 4.95
CA ILE A 109 -3.78 -8.08 5.72
C ILE A 109 -3.27 -7.15 6.82
N VAL A 110 -2.85 -5.93 6.46
CA VAL A 110 -2.40 -4.93 7.45
C VAL A 110 -3.49 -4.67 8.48
N PHE A 111 -4.71 -4.31 8.04
CA PHE A 111 -5.83 -4.04 8.94
C PHE A 111 -6.12 -5.22 9.89
N HIS A 112 -6.22 -6.42 9.36
CA HIS A 112 -6.52 -7.63 10.15
C HIS A 112 -5.51 -7.85 11.26
N CYS A 113 -4.22 -7.66 10.95
CA CYS A 113 -3.12 -7.88 11.88
C CYS A 113 -3.03 -6.82 12.99
N ILE A 114 -3.32 -5.54 12.66
CA ILE A 114 -3.12 -4.43 13.61
C ILE A 114 -4.42 -3.94 14.27
N ARG A 115 -5.60 -4.40 13.83
CA ARG A 115 -6.92 -3.83 14.22
C ARG A 115 -7.18 -3.79 15.73
N LYS A 116 -6.58 -4.69 16.51
CA LYS A 116 -6.74 -4.71 17.97
C LYS A 116 -6.00 -3.55 18.66
N ALA A 117 -4.95 -3.04 18.03
CA ALA A 117 -4.16 -1.92 18.54
C ALA A 117 -4.69 -0.55 18.08
N LEU A 118 -5.60 -0.51 17.08
CA LEU A 118 -6.19 0.72 16.60
C LEU A 118 -7.21 1.28 17.62
N PRO A 119 -7.06 2.54 18.08
CA PRO A 119 -7.92 3.10 19.13
C PRO A 119 -9.42 3.04 18.84
N ARG A 120 -9.80 3.27 17.58
CA ARG A 120 -11.20 3.26 17.12
C ARG A 120 -11.53 2.11 16.19
N LYS A 121 -10.63 1.11 16.05
CA LYS A 121 -10.79 -0.06 15.19
C LYS A 121 -10.97 0.30 13.70
N TYR A 122 -10.49 1.47 13.28
CA TYR A 122 -10.49 1.92 11.89
C TYR A 122 -9.06 2.14 11.43
N LEU A 123 -8.76 1.67 10.21
CA LEU A 123 -7.56 2.01 9.46
C LEU A 123 -8.03 2.75 8.20
N TYR A 124 -7.72 4.03 8.11
CA TYR A 124 -7.98 4.78 6.88
C TYR A 124 -6.97 4.40 5.82
N LYS A 125 -7.34 4.50 4.54
CA LYS A 125 -6.50 4.09 3.41
C LYS A 125 -6.54 5.16 2.34
N ILE A 126 -5.38 5.62 1.92
CA ILE A 126 -5.28 6.50 0.75
C ILE A 126 -5.46 5.63 -0.50
N ILE A 127 -6.34 6.05 -1.40
CA ILE A 127 -6.63 5.36 -2.65
C ILE A 127 -6.57 6.32 -3.83
N ARG A 128 -6.38 5.77 -5.03
CA ARG A 128 -6.47 6.54 -6.28
C ARG A 128 -7.87 7.02 -6.54
N GLU A 129 -8.00 8.11 -7.31
CA GLU A 129 -9.26 8.66 -7.78
C GLU A 129 -10.11 7.60 -8.50
N GLY A 130 -9.50 6.83 -9.40
CA GLY A 130 -10.17 5.77 -10.16
C GLY A 130 -10.79 4.68 -9.28
N ASN A 131 -10.15 4.30 -8.18
CA ASN A 131 -10.72 3.32 -7.26
C ASN A 131 -12.02 3.81 -6.60
N TYR A 132 -12.15 5.11 -6.44
CA TYR A 132 -13.36 5.72 -5.87
C TYR A 132 -14.47 5.93 -6.91
N THR A 133 -14.11 6.29 -8.15
CA THR A 133 -15.04 6.74 -9.18
C THR A 133 -15.47 5.64 -10.16
N ASN A 134 -14.56 4.73 -10.55
CA ASN A 134 -14.79 3.80 -11.66
C ASN A 134 -15.54 2.53 -11.30
N PHE A 135 -15.49 2.10 -10.03
CA PHE A 135 -16.06 0.81 -9.67
C PHE A 135 -17.56 0.89 -9.36
N PRO A 136 -18.42 0.14 -10.10
CA PRO A 136 -19.84 0.01 -9.80
C PRO A 136 -20.11 -1.03 -8.70
N GLY A 137 -21.39 -1.16 -8.30
CA GLY A 137 -21.89 -2.23 -7.45
C GLY A 137 -21.24 -2.32 -6.08
N LEU A 138 -21.05 -3.56 -5.60
CA LEU A 138 -20.51 -3.83 -4.27
C LEU A 138 -19.07 -3.34 -4.09
N TYR A 139 -18.20 -3.58 -5.06
CA TYR A 139 -16.81 -3.11 -4.99
C TYR A 139 -16.73 -1.59 -4.89
N GLY A 140 -17.48 -0.88 -5.74
CA GLY A 140 -17.55 0.58 -5.66
C GLY A 140 -18.12 1.08 -4.33
N PHE A 141 -19.11 0.39 -3.76
CA PHE A 141 -19.61 0.70 -2.43
C PHE A 141 -18.53 0.54 -1.36
N LEU A 142 -17.74 -0.54 -1.42
CA LEU A 142 -16.64 -0.77 -0.47
C LEU A 142 -15.53 0.27 -0.66
N PHE A 143 -15.12 0.55 -1.91
CA PHE A 143 -14.11 1.59 -2.18
C PHE A 143 -14.54 2.99 -1.72
N ARG A 144 -15.82 3.32 -1.77
CA ARG A 144 -16.33 4.62 -1.29
C ARG A 144 -16.50 4.71 0.22
N HIS A 145 -16.65 3.59 0.93
CA HIS A 145 -17.09 3.64 2.33
C HIS A 145 -16.23 2.86 3.34
N CYS A 146 -15.25 2.05 2.93
CA CYS A 146 -14.37 1.32 3.85
C CYS A 146 -13.20 2.17 4.38
N ASN A 147 -13.47 3.35 4.94
CA ASN A 147 -12.45 4.28 5.47
C ASN A 147 -11.42 4.70 4.43
N THR A 148 -11.84 4.93 3.22
CA THR A 148 -10.98 5.34 2.12
C THR A 148 -10.85 6.85 2.04
N LEU A 149 -9.69 7.30 1.65
CA LEU A 149 -9.32 8.69 1.43
C LEU A 149 -8.84 8.83 -0.02
N PRO A 150 -9.75 9.07 -0.96
CA PRO A 150 -9.38 9.19 -2.37
C PRO A 150 -8.55 10.44 -2.62
N LEU A 151 -7.48 10.28 -3.42
CA LEU A 151 -6.80 11.39 -4.06
C LEU A 151 -7.70 11.96 -5.15
N SER A 152 -7.37 13.16 -5.66
CA SER A 152 -8.06 13.75 -6.79
C SER A 152 -7.14 14.66 -7.59
N ARG A 153 -7.39 14.75 -8.90
CA ARG A 153 -6.78 15.77 -9.77
C ARG A 153 -7.36 17.17 -9.51
N ASN A 154 -8.58 17.24 -8.93
CA ASN A 154 -9.21 18.50 -8.57
C ASN A 154 -8.49 19.16 -7.39
N ARG A 155 -8.00 20.37 -7.61
CA ARG A 155 -7.23 21.14 -6.60
C ARG A 155 -8.02 21.35 -5.29
N ARG A 156 -9.33 21.66 -5.38
CA ARG A 156 -10.17 21.93 -4.20
C ARG A 156 -10.42 20.64 -3.41
N THR A 157 -10.64 19.52 -4.11
CA THR A 157 -10.77 18.20 -3.50
C THR A 157 -9.48 17.80 -2.80
N MET A 158 -8.30 18.06 -3.41
CA MET A 158 -7.01 17.81 -2.76
C MET A 158 -6.76 18.66 -1.52
N ILE A 159 -7.19 19.92 -1.50
CA ILE A 159 -7.13 20.75 -0.28
C ILE A 159 -7.99 20.13 0.82
N ASN A 160 -9.21 19.69 0.50
CA ASN A 160 -10.09 19.01 1.43
C ASN A 160 -9.49 17.70 1.94
N PHE A 161 -8.87 16.90 1.06
CA PHE A 161 -8.15 15.69 1.39
C PHE A 161 -7.04 15.96 2.41
N MET A 162 -6.15 16.92 2.14
CA MET A 162 -5.03 17.26 3.04
C MET A 162 -5.52 17.75 4.41
N SER A 163 -6.57 18.55 4.43
CA SER A 163 -7.23 19.00 5.67
C SER A 163 -7.82 17.82 6.46
N ALA A 164 -8.44 16.87 5.76
CA ALA A 164 -9.03 15.68 6.38
C ALA A 164 -7.95 14.76 6.95
N VAL A 165 -6.87 14.49 6.21
CA VAL A 165 -5.72 13.69 6.68
C VAL A 165 -5.15 14.28 7.97
N ASN A 166 -4.85 15.59 7.99
CA ASN A 166 -4.34 16.26 9.19
C ASN A 166 -5.33 16.17 10.37
N THR A 167 -6.63 16.34 10.10
CA THR A 167 -7.68 16.22 11.12
C THR A 167 -7.77 14.81 11.69
N LEU A 168 -7.69 13.78 10.85
CA LEU A 168 -7.75 12.39 11.28
C LEU A 168 -6.54 12.01 12.12
N LEU A 169 -5.34 12.36 11.68
CA LEU A 169 -4.11 12.09 12.42
C LEU A 169 -4.10 12.77 13.79
N LYS A 170 -4.51 14.05 13.85
CA LYS A 170 -4.65 14.79 15.12
C LYS A 170 -5.73 14.23 16.06
N ARG A 171 -6.68 13.46 15.53
CA ARG A 171 -7.68 12.73 16.34
C ARG A 171 -7.17 11.37 16.84
N GLY A 172 -5.93 11.01 16.55
CA GLY A 172 -5.36 9.73 16.88
C GLY A 172 -5.79 8.59 15.95
N GLU A 173 -6.30 8.91 14.73
CA GLU A 173 -6.59 7.88 13.73
C GLU A 173 -5.31 7.50 12.98
N SER A 174 -5.26 6.27 12.49
CA SER A 174 -4.12 5.79 11.68
C SER A 174 -4.51 5.69 10.20
N ILE A 175 -3.56 6.03 9.34
CA ILE A 175 -3.75 6.07 7.88
C ILE A 175 -2.70 5.19 7.20
N LEU A 176 -3.17 4.20 6.44
CA LEU A 176 -2.32 3.35 5.59
C LEU A 176 -2.02 4.07 4.28
N ILE A 177 -0.77 4.06 3.92
CA ILE A 177 -0.28 4.54 2.63
C ILE A 177 0.66 3.50 2.00
N TYR A 178 0.72 3.53 0.69
CA TYR A 178 1.69 2.78 -0.09
C TYR A 178 2.71 3.76 -0.66
N PRO A 179 3.90 3.88 -0.05
CA PRO A 179 4.88 4.87 -0.50
C PRO A 179 5.45 4.56 -1.89
N GLU A 180 5.27 3.33 -2.37
CA GLU A 180 5.61 2.87 -3.72
C GLU A 180 4.65 3.38 -4.80
N GLN A 181 3.46 3.87 -4.40
CA GLN A 181 2.33 4.38 -5.19
C GLN A 181 1.59 3.30 -6.00
N GLY A 182 2.15 2.79 -7.10
CA GLY A 182 1.52 1.76 -7.93
C GLY A 182 1.48 0.38 -7.26
N MET A 183 0.49 -0.45 -7.61
CA MET A 183 0.46 -1.86 -7.22
C MET A 183 1.21 -2.68 -8.27
N TRP A 184 2.20 -3.47 -7.83
CA TRP A 184 2.87 -4.45 -8.67
C TRP A 184 2.54 -5.86 -8.20
N TRP A 185 1.72 -6.54 -8.95
CA TRP A 185 1.12 -7.82 -8.55
C TRP A 185 2.15 -8.86 -8.14
N ASN A 186 2.04 -9.36 -6.91
CA ASN A 186 2.92 -10.35 -6.28
C ASN A 186 4.42 -10.02 -6.33
N TYR A 187 4.78 -8.74 -6.48
CA TYR A 187 6.16 -8.29 -6.49
C TYR A 187 6.72 -8.27 -5.07
N LYS A 188 7.81 -9.00 -4.85
CA LYS A 188 8.36 -9.27 -3.50
C LYS A 188 9.36 -8.22 -3.01
N LYS A 189 10.03 -7.50 -3.93
CA LYS A 189 11.06 -6.50 -3.58
C LYS A 189 10.40 -5.18 -3.15
N PRO A 190 10.91 -4.48 -2.12
CA PRO A 190 10.47 -3.11 -1.83
C PRO A 190 10.91 -2.19 -2.97
N ARG A 191 10.00 -1.33 -3.47
CA ARG A 191 10.31 -0.35 -4.51
C ARG A 191 10.66 1.01 -3.90
N PRO A 192 11.33 1.93 -4.63
CA PRO A 192 11.67 3.26 -4.13
C PRO A 192 10.46 4.03 -3.62
N PHE A 193 10.60 4.69 -2.46
CA PHE A 193 9.52 5.39 -1.80
C PHE A 193 9.36 6.83 -2.28
N LYS A 194 8.11 7.30 -2.32
CA LYS A 194 7.74 8.70 -2.59
C LYS A 194 7.45 9.43 -1.29
N ILE A 195 7.91 10.67 -1.18
CA ILE A 195 7.94 11.46 0.06
C ILE A 195 6.56 11.91 0.59
N GLY A 196 5.50 11.85 -0.23
CA GLY A 196 4.21 12.48 0.08
C GLY A 196 3.62 12.11 1.44
N GLY A 197 3.57 10.81 1.78
CA GLY A 197 3.04 10.33 3.05
C GLY A 197 3.89 10.72 4.25
N PHE A 198 5.21 10.79 4.08
CA PHE A 198 6.15 11.19 5.13
C PHE A 198 6.01 12.68 5.48
N LYS A 199 5.73 13.53 4.47
CA LYS A 199 5.35 14.93 4.73
C LYS A 199 4.06 15.05 5.51
N MET A 200 3.06 14.19 5.24
CA MET A 200 1.81 14.17 6.01
C MET A 200 2.07 13.81 7.48
N ALA A 201 2.90 12.80 7.74
CA ALA A 201 3.30 12.40 9.10
C ALA A 201 4.03 13.53 9.82
N TYR A 202 5.04 14.11 9.16
CA TYR A 202 5.83 15.20 9.73
C TYR A 202 4.96 16.42 10.10
N ARG A 203 4.11 16.89 9.19
CA ARG A 203 3.19 18.04 9.43
C ARG A 203 2.19 17.77 10.55
N ALA A 204 1.74 16.55 10.70
CA ALA A 204 0.81 16.17 11.75
C ALA A 204 1.50 15.91 13.11
N GLY A 205 2.84 15.81 13.13
CA GLY A 205 3.61 15.48 14.33
C GLY A 205 3.40 14.05 14.81
N VAL A 206 3.07 13.11 13.89
CA VAL A 206 2.81 11.70 14.22
C VAL A 206 3.91 10.79 13.68
N PRO A 207 4.13 9.62 14.28
CA PRO A 207 5.11 8.67 13.76
C PRO A 207 4.69 8.06 12.43
N VAL A 208 5.67 7.60 11.67
CA VAL A 208 5.51 6.59 10.63
C VAL A 208 5.74 5.22 11.28
N LEU A 209 4.81 4.29 11.08
CA LEU A 209 4.98 2.88 11.45
C LEU A 209 5.22 2.09 10.16
N PRO A 210 6.49 1.77 9.83
CA PRO A 210 6.78 0.99 8.66
C PRO A 210 6.29 -0.45 8.83
N THR A 211 5.62 -0.98 7.82
CA THR A 211 5.28 -2.39 7.73
C THR A 211 5.71 -2.94 6.37
N PHE A 212 6.03 -4.22 6.35
CA PHE A 212 6.40 -4.92 5.14
C PHE A 212 5.75 -6.31 5.14
N ILE A 213 5.11 -6.70 4.03
CA ILE A 213 4.54 -8.03 3.89
C ILE A 213 5.48 -8.85 3.02
N THR A 214 5.97 -9.96 3.57
CA THR A 214 6.70 -10.97 2.81
C THR A 214 5.75 -12.05 2.32
N MET A 215 6.08 -12.66 1.19
CA MET A 215 5.27 -13.66 0.51
C MET A 215 6.08 -14.93 0.26
N THR A 216 5.49 -16.08 0.54
CA THR A 216 6.00 -17.38 0.14
C THR A 216 4.96 -18.13 -0.68
N ASP A 217 5.42 -18.89 -1.66
CA ASP A 217 4.53 -19.63 -2.56
C ASP A 217 3.93 -20.85 -1.84
N ASP A 218 2.60 -21.02 -1.92
CA ASP A 218 1.92 -22.25 -1.50
C ASP A 218 2.02 -23.29 -2.63
N THR A 219 1.78 -24.54 -2.31
CA THR A 219 1.69 -25.63 -3.29
C THR A 219 0.40 -25.58 -4.12
N ARG A 220 -0.62 -24.89 -3.62
CA ARG A 220 -1.91 -24.69 -4.29
C ARG A 220 -1.83 -23.49 -5.23
N LEU A 221 -2.61 -23.58 -6.32
CA LEU A 221 -2.76 -22.50 -7.29
C LEU A 221 -4.07 -21.72 -7.04
N ASP A 222 -4.03 -20.43 -7.35
CA ASP A 222 -5.22 -19.59 -7.41
C ASP A 222 -6.01 -19.77 -8.72
N SER A 223 -7.06 -18.96 -8.92
CA SER A 223 -7.89 -18.99 -10.13
C SER A 223 -7.14 -18.59 -11.41
N ASP A 224 -6.05 -17.85 -11.28
CA ASP A 224 -5.20 -17.38 -12.38
C ASP A 224 -4.06 -18.35 -12.70
N GLY A 225 -3.99 -19.48 -11.97
CA GLY A 225 -2.94 -20.49 -12.13
C GLY A 225 -1.61 -20.13 -11.46
N TYR A 226 -1.60 -19.09 -10.60
CA TYR A 226 -0.42 -18.66 -9.87
C TYR A 226 -0.43 -19.29 -8.45
N PRO A 227 0.75 -19.60 -7.86
CA PRO A 227 0.80 -20.09 -6.49
C PRO A 227 0.11 -19.11 -5.53
N ILE A 228 -0.80 -19.62 -4.71
CA ILE A 228 -1.41 -18.83 -3.63
C ILE A 228 -0.27 -18.29 -2.76
N GLN A 229 -0.28 -16.97 -2.51
CA GLN A 229 0.73 -16.34 -1.69
C GLN A 229 0.36 -16.46 -0.22
N ARG A 230 1.32 -16.90 0.58
CA ARG A 230 1.26 -16.97 2.05
C ARG A 230 1.96 -15.73 2.60
N HIS A 231 1.28 -14.98 3.45
CA HIS A 231 1.71 -13.65 3.85
C HIS A 231 2.16 -13.61 5.32
N THR A 232 3.29 -12.96 5.57
CA THR A 232 3.72 -12.58 6.93
C THR A 232 3.86 -11.07 7.00
N LEU A 233 3.16 -10.43 7.94
CA LEU A 233 3.30 -9.00 8.19
C LEU A 233 4.44 -8.74 9.17
N HIS A 234 5.41 -7.94 8.77
CA HIS A 234 6.49 -7.44 9.62
C HIS A 234 6.22 -5.99 10.00
N ILE A 235 6.16 -5.71 11.30
CA ILE A 235 5.98 -4.37 11.84
C ILE A 235 7.33 -3.91 12.37
N MET A 236 7.88 -2.85 11.81
CA MET A 236 9.19 -2.34 12.17
C MET A 236 9.11 -1.24 13.22
N PRO A 237 10.25 -0.84 13.82
CA PRO A 237 10.30 0.27 14.78
C PRO A 237 9.65 1.54 14.23
N PRO A 238 8.83 2.25 15.02
CA PRO A 238 8.22 3.51 14.60
C PRO A 238 9.27 4.60 14.45
N ILE A 239 9.11 5.42 13.41
CA ILE A 239 9.98 6.55 13.10
C ILE A 239 9.25 7.84 13.46
N TYR A 240 9.78 8.58 14.43
CA TYR A 240 9.19 9.83 14.89
C TYR A 240 9.76 11.03 14.11
N PRO A 241 8.95 12.10 13.89
CA PRO A 241 9.42 13.30 13.25
C PRO A 241 10.50 13.99 14.11
N ASP A 242 11.63 14.33 13.48
CA ASP A 242 12.69 15.13 14.10
C ASP A 242 12.36 16.61 13.94
N THR A 243 11.84 17.21 15.01
CA THR A 243 11.38 18.61 15.00
C THR A 243 12.54 19.64 14.91
N THR A 244 13.79 19.21 15.00
CA THR A 244 14.96 20.07 14.79
C THR A 244 15.24 20.32 13.31
N LEU A 245 14.67 19.49 12.43
CA LEU A 245 14.79 19.60 10.98
C LEU A 245 13.61 20.37 10.38
N GLY A 246 13.84 21.03 9.25
CA GLY A 246 12.74 21.55 8.44
C GLY A 246 11.92 20.43 7.80
N GLU A 247 10.67 20.73 7.41
CA GLU A 247 9.71 19.72 6.88
C GLU A 247 10.30 18.82 5.79
N LYS A 248 10.99 19.41 4.81
CA LYS A 248 11.56 18.64 3.70
C LYS A 248 12.58 17.62 4.20
N ALA A 249 13.58 18.09 4.94
CA ALA A 249 14.66 17.26 5.45
C ALA A 249 14.15 16.22 6.46
N GLY A 250 13.22 16.59 7.35
CA GLY A 250 12.63 15.69 8.31
C GLY A 250 11.79 14.57 7.64
N ALA A 251 11.00 14.92 6.62
CA ALA A 251 10.24 13.92 5.86
C ALA A 251 11.14 13.00 5.02
N GLU A 252 12.21 13.53 4.42
CA GLU A 252 13.22 12.72 3.70
C GLU A 252 13.93 11.75 4.64
N LYS A 253 14.32 12.19 5.84
CA LYS A 253 14.91 11.31 6.86
C LYS A 253 13.96 10.17 7.21
N MET A 254 12.69 10.46 7.54
CA MET A 254 11.69 9.45 7.85
C MET A 254 11.49 8.47 6.68
N MET A 255 11.47 8.95 5.45
CA MET A 255 11.33 8.13 4.23
C MET A 255 12.51 7.17 4.06
N ASN A 256 13.73 7.69 4.17
CA ASN A 256 14.95 6.89 3.99
C ASN A 256 15.10 5.83 5.08
N GLU A 257 14.78 6.16 6.34
CA GLU A 257 14.78 5.21 7.46
C GLU A 257 13.72 4.12 7.23
N ALA A 258 12.51 4.47 6.82
CA ALA A 258 11.45 3.50 6.54
C ALA A 258 11.82 2.56 5.39
N TYR A 259 12.41 3.10 4.32
CA TYR A 259 12.88 2.29 3.20
C TYR A 259 14.01 1.35 3.61
N ALA A 260 14.98 1.85 4.40
CA ALA A 260 16.09 1.03 4.89
C ALA A 260 15.60 -0.15 5.75
N LEU A 261 14.59 0.06 6.60
CA LEU A 261 13.97 -1.00 7.39
C LEU A 261 13.26 -2.04 6.51
N CYS A 262 12.52 -1.61 5.47
CA CYS A 262 11.88 -2.53 4.53
C CYS A 262 12.90 -3.33 3.73
N LYS A 263 13.98 -2.68 3.24
CA LYS A 263 15.10 -3.34 2.55
C LYS A 263 15.75 -4.40 3.44
N ALA A 264 16.12 -4.02 4.67
CA ALA A 264 16.76 -4.95 5.62
C ALA A 264 15.85 -6.15 5.92
N LYS A 265 14.53 -5.92 6.06
CA LYS A 265 13.57 -7.01 6.30
C LYS A 265 13.42 -7.92 5.08
N TYR A 266 13.45 -7.38 3.88
CA TYR A 266 13.46 -8.16 2.64
C TYR A 266 14.72 -9.06 2.59
N GLU A 267 15.90 -8.47 2.81
CA GLU A 267 17.18 -9.18 2.78
C GLU A 267 17.27 -10.26 3.87
N GLU A 268 16.73 -9.98 5.08
CA GLU A 268 16.67 -10.94 6.18
C GLU A 268 15.77 -12.15 5.85
N VAL A 269 14.57 -11.91 5.30
CA VAL A 269 13.58 -12.98 5.13
C VAL A 269 13.86 -13.83 3.88
N TYR A 270 14.32 -13.20 2.80
CA TYR A 270 14.61 -13.92 1.56
C TYR A 270 16.06 -14.40 1.44
N GLU A 271 16.93 -14.01 2.40
CA GLU A 271 18.36 -14.37 2.46
C GLU A 271 19.13 -13.99 1.18
N ILE A 272 18.70 -12.93 0.49
CA ILE A 272 19.31 -12.40 -0.73
C ILE A 272 19.44 -10.88 -0.63
N PRO A 273 20.49 -10.27 -1.22
CA PRO A 273 20.59 -8.82 -1.30
C PRO A 273 19.47 -8.24 -2.18
N LEU A 274 19.02 -7.02 -1.85
CA LEU A 274 18.10 -6.29 -2.70
C LEU A 274 18.84 -5.75 -3.92
N VAL A 275 18.65 -6.42 -5.05
CA VAL A 275 19.17 -6.01 -6.34
C VAL A 275 18.01 -5.94 -7.32
N TYR A 276 17.90 -4.86 -8.06
CA TYR A 276 16.97 -4.74 -9.19
C TYR A 276 17.63 -5.23 -10.46
N ALA A 277 16.83 -5.78 -11.40
CA ALA A 277 17.33 -6.12 -12.72
C ALA A 277 17.76 -4.83 -13.45
N GLU A 278 18.92 -4.84 -14.07
CA GLU A 278 19.42 -3.74 -14.89
C GLU A 278 19.20 -4.06 -16.38
N GLU A 279 19.03 -3.02 -17.21
CA GLU A 279 19.13 -3.20 -18.67
C GLU A 279 20.52 -3.71 -19.01
N GLU A 280 20.61 -4.76 -19.83
CA GLU A 280 21.87 -5.18 -20.42
C GLU A 280 22.39 -4.00 -21.27
N GLN A 281 23.51 -3.41 -20.86
CA GLN A 281 24.17 -2.40 -21.70
C GLN A 281 24.52 -3.07 -23.02
N PRO A 282 24.19 -2.46 -24.17
CA PRO A 282 24.61 -3.01 -25.46
C PRO A 282 26.13 -3.16 -25.43
N ILE A 283 26.59 -4.38 -25.71
CA ILE A 283 28.03 -4.65 -25.85
C ILE A 283 28.53 -3.71 -26.95
N THR A 284 29.23 -2.66 -26.57
CA THR A 284 29.95 -1.84 -27.53
C THR A 284 31.01 -2.74 -28.14
N GLU A 285 30.76 -3.22 -29.36
CA GLU A 285 31.78 -3.88 -30.16
C GLU A 285 32.98 -2.95 -30.21
N GLY A 286 34.08 -3.40 -29.57
CA GLY A 286 35.32 -2.68 -29.59
C GLY A 286 35.72 -2.42 -31.04
N THR A 287 35.83 -1.16 -31.40
CA THR A 287 36.50 -0.71 -32.61
C THR A 287 37.85 -1.42 -32.69
N LYS A 288 37.97 -2.35 -33.63
CA LYS A 288 39.29 -2.85 -34.06
C LYS A 288 40.00 -1.65 -34.64
N GLU A 289 40.97 -1.13 -33.94
CA GLU A 289 42.00 -0.30 -34.54
C GLU A 289 42.83 -1.21 -35.45
N GLU A 290 42.85 -0.88 -36.75
CA GLU A 290 43.86 -1.33 -37.72
C GLU A 290 45.13 -0.47 -37.60
#